data_f886e4269390267cf95388b5e4f90812
#
_entry.id   f886e4269390267cf95388b5e4f90812
#
_cell.length_a   1.000
_cell.length_b   1.000
_cell.length_c   1.000
_cell.angle_alpha   90.00
_cell.angle_beta   90.00
_cell.angle_gamma   90.00
#
_symmetry.space_group_name_H-M   'P 1'
#
loop_
_entity.id
_entity.type
_entity.pdbx_description
1 polymer ?
#
loop_
_entity_poly.entity_id
_entity_poly.type
_entity_poly.pdbx_seq_one_letter_code
_entity_poly.pdbx_strand_id
1 'polypeptide(L)'
;MSELPHVTVFTDGACSGNPGPGGWGAILKFGDTEKELKGGEAHTTNNRMELMAAISALEALKKPCAVDLTTDSQYVRQGITGWIHGWKKNGWRTSDKKPVKNVDLWQRLDAALKPHQVRWHWIKGHAGHAENERADQLAREGVAMARLRP
;
A
#
# COMPACT_ATOMS: atom_id res chain seq x y z
N MET A 1 -13.01 27.13 9.22
CA MET A 1 -12.95 25.72 8.86
C MET A 1 -11.64 25.43 8.16
N SER A 2 -10.82 24.59 8.72
CA SER A 2 -9.55 24.26 8.10
C SER A 2 -9.75 23.08 7.14
N GLU A 3 -9.34 23.25 5.91
CA GLU A 3 -9.31 22.16 4.96
C GLU A 3 -8.05 21.35 5.18
N LEU A 4 -8.17 20.04 5.04
CA LEU A 4 -7.00 19.17 5.11
C LEU A 4 -6.14 19.36 3.86
N PRO A 5 -4.80 19.37 4.01
CA PRO A 5 -3.94 19.40 2.83
C PRO A 5 -4.21 18.17 1.95
N HIS A 6 -4.20 18.38 0.65
CA HIS A 6 -4.49 17.33 -0.33
C HIS A 6 -3.21 16.65 -0.81
N VAL A 7 -3.22 15.33 -0.81
CA VAL A 7 -2.10 14.51 -1.29
C VAL A 7 -2.65 13.48 -2.26
N THR A 8 -1.99 13.34 -3.41
CA THR A 8 -2.29 12.27 -4.35
C THR A 8 -1.20 11.21 -4.22
N VAL A 9 -1.59 9.95 -4.10
CA VAL A 9 -0.67 8.83 -3.85
C VAL A 9 -0.88 7.74 -4.89
N PHE A 10 0.22 7.20 -5.41
CA PHE A 10 0.23 6.05 -6.32
C PHE A 10 1.11 4.98 -5.71
N THR A 11 0.62 3.75 -5.64
CA THR A 11 1.34 2.65 -4.99
C THR A 11 1.39 1.41 -5.86
N ASP A 12 2.45 0.61 -5.67
CA ASP A 12 2.56 -0.69 -6.33
C ASP A 12 3.45 -1.62 -5.51
N GLY A 13 3.26 -2.92 -5.72
CA GLY A 13 4.08 -3.94 -5.10
C GLY A 13 4.51 -4.98 -6.13
N ALA A 14 5.63 -5.62 -5.89
CA ALA A 14 6.18 -6.64 -6.77
C ALA A 14 6.88 -7.72 -5.95
N CYS A 15 6.94 -8.93 -6.49
CA CYS A 15 7.63 -10.03 -5.82
C CYS A 15 8.22 -10.96 -6.88
N SER A 16 9.48 -11.36 -6.67
CA SER A 16 10.18 -12.28 -7.56
C SER A 16 10.08 -13.67 -6.97
N GLY A 17 9.16 -14.51 -7.55
CA GLY A 17 8.78 -15.76 -6.89
C GLY A 17 7.86 -15.45 -5.71
N ASN A 18 6.73 -16.02 -5.58
CA ASN A 18 5.74 -15.64 -4.58
C ASN A 18 5.47 -16.83 -3.65
N PRO A 19 6.20 -17.00 -2.50
CA PRO A 19 7.07 -16.02 -1.85
C PRO A 19 8.48 -15.92 -2.43
N GLY A 20 9.15 -14.81 -2.09
CA GLY A 20 10.52 -14.55 -2.51
C GLY A 20 10.90 -13.10 -2.23
N PRO A 21 11.99 -12.60 -2.83
CA PRO A 21 12.35 -11.19 -2.69
C PRO A 21 11.25 -10.31 -3.27
N GLY A 22 10.83 -9.31 -2.52
CA GLY A 22 9.79 -8.41 -2.97
C GLY A 22 10.15 -6.96 -2.73
N GLY A 23 9.41 -6.06 -3.37
CA GLY A 23 9.60 -4.63 -3.23
C GLY A 23 8.28 -3.89 -3.37
N TRP A 24 8.28 -2.65 -2.90
CA TRP A 24 7.13 -1.77 -3.00
C TRP A 24 7.59 -0.38 -3.41
N GLY A 25 6.70 0.36 -4.02
CA GLY A 25 6.95 1.73 -4.42
C GLY A 25 5.74 2.60 -4.20
N ALA A 26 5.99 3.87 -3.89
CA ALA A 26 4.92 4.83 -3.70
C ALA A 26 5.39 6.21 -4.19
N ILE A 27 4.45 6.95 -4.76
CA ILE A 27 4.67 8.33 -5.17
C ILE A 27 3.65 9.19 -4.45
N LEU A 28 4.12 10.25 -3.78
CA LEU A 28 3.27 11.19 -3.07
C LEU A 28 3.40 12.56 -3.73
N LYS A 29 2.29 13.15 -4.13
CA LYS A 29 2.27 14.44 -4.81
C LYS A 29 1.52 15.48 -3.96
N PHE A 30 2.23 16.58 -3.65
CA PHE A 30 1.70 17.72 -2.89
C PHE A 30 1.87 18.96 -3.77
N GLY A 31 0.82 19.41 -4.44
CA GLY A 31 0.98 20.53 -5.37
C GLY A 31 2.07 20.24 -6.39
N ASP A 32 3.12 21.04 -6.41
CA ASP A 32 4.24 20.87 -7.33
C ASP A 32 5.36 20.00 -6.77
N THR A 33 5.23 19.54 -5.52
CA THR A 33 6.23 18.70 -4.87
C THR A 33 5.89 17.24 -5.05
N GLU A 34 6.88 16.44 -5.39
CA GLU A 34 6.70 15.00 -5.56
C GLU A 34 7.76 14.27 -4.74
N LYS A 35 7.32 13.25 -4.01
CA LYS A 35 8.21 12.42 -3.21
C LYS A 35 8.04 10.96 -3.61
N GLU A 36 9.15 10.26 -3.81
CA GLU A 36 9.15 8.84 -4.12
C GLU A 36 9.68 8.05 -2.94
N LEU A 37 8.99 6.93 -2.64
CA LEU A 37 9.39 6.00 -1.60
C LEU A 37 9.52 4.62 -2.21
N LYS A 38 10.47 3.84 -1.71
CA LYS A 38 10.61 2.44 -2.11
C LYS A 38 11.26 1.63 -0.99
N GLY A 39 11.03 0.33 -1.02
CA GLY A 39 11.64 -0.58 -0.07
C GLY A 39 11.53 -2.00 -0.57
N GLY A 40 12.20 -2.92 0.12
CA GLY A 40 12.17 -4.33 -0.24
C GLY A 40 12.36 -5.23 0.96
N GLU A 41 11.94 -6.49 0.80
CA GLU A 41 12.10 -7.53 1.81
C GLU A 41 12.61 -8.80 1.13
N ALA A 42 13.55 -9.48 1.79
CA ALA A 42 14.21 -10.64 1.22
C ALA A 42 13.26 -11.83 1.00
N HIS A 43 12.23 -11.95 1.84
CA HIS A 43 11.26 -13.05 1.75
C HIS A 43 9.87 -12.53 2.08
N THR A 44 9.04 -12.38 1.08
CA THR A 44 7.70 -11.81 1.23
C THR A 44 6.80 -12.30 0.11
N THR A 45 5.62 -11.69 -0.03
CA THR A 45 4.67 -11.99 -1.08
C THR A 45 4.23 -10.72 -1.80
N ASN A 46 3.67 -10.87 -2.97
CA ASN A 46 3.14 -9.73 -3.73
C ASN A 46 2.07 -8.97 -2.92
N ASN A 47 1.15 -9.73 -2.28
CA ASN A 47 0.09 -9.09 -1.49
C ASN A 47 0.64 -8.26 -0.33
N ARG A 48 1.67 -8.77 0.36
CA ARG A 48 2.29 -8.02 1.44
C ARG A 48 2.95 -6.74 0.93
N MET A 49 3.57 -6.79 -0.24
CA MET A 49 4.22 -5.61 -0.82
C MET A 49 3.20 -4.56 -1.27
N GLU A 50 2.05 -5.00 -1.77
CA GLU A 50 0.97 -4.08 -2.10
C GLU A 50 0.46 -3.35 -0.86
N LEU A 51 0.31 -4.07 0.26
CA LEU A 51 -0.06 -3.47 1.54
C LEU A 51 1.03 -2.51 2.03
N MET A 52 2.29 -2.93 1.97
CA MET A 52 3.42 -2.11 2.44
C MET A 52 3.53 -0.79 1.69
N ALA A 53 3.24 -0.79 0.39
CA ALA A 53 3.28 0.43 -0.40
C ALA A 53 2.26 1.46 0.14
N ALA A 54 1.01 1.02 0.36
CA ALA A 54 -0.03 1.90 0.89
C ALA A 54 0.30 2.36 2.32
N ILE A 55 0.73 1.43 3.17
CA ILE A 55 1.08 1.73 4.55
C ILE A 55 2.21 2.77 4.61
N SER A 56 3.27 2.54 3.85
CA SER A 56 4.45 3.40 3.87
C SER A 56 4.12 4.80 3.39
N ALA A 57 3.28 4.91 2.36
CA ALA A 57 2.84 6.21 1.87
C ALA A 57 2.07 6.99 2.94
N LEU A 58 1.11 6.32 3.58
CA LEU A 58 0.28 6.97 4.61
C LEU A 58 1.09 7.33 5.85
N GLU A 59 2.00 6.45 6.27
CA GLU A 59 2.85 6.70 7.44
C GLU A 59 3.87 7.80 7.20
N ALA A 60 4.18 8.11 5.96
CA ALA A 60 5.09 9.21 5.62
C ALA A 60 4.43 10.58 5.81
N LEU A 61 3.12 10.65 5.91
CA LEU A 61 2.39 11.89 6.11
C LEU A 61 2.45 12.29 7.58
N LYS A 62 2.94 13.50 7.85
CA LYS A 62 3.20 13.94 9.22
C LYS A 62 2.01 14.62 9.89
N LYS A 63 0.93 14.86 9.15
CA LYS A 63 -0.28 15.49 9.67
C LYS A 63 -1.48 14.95 8.92
N PRO A 64 -2.71 15.13 9.46
CA PRO A 64 -3.90 14.68 8.76
C PRO A 64 -4.01 15.27 7.37
N CYS A 65 -4.37 14.45 6.39
CA CYS A 65 -4.46 14.83 4.98
C CYS A 65 -5.73 14.27 4.35
N ALA A 66 -6.18 14.95 3.29
CA ALA A 66 -7.15 14.36 2.37
C ALA A 66 -6.33 13.66 1.28
N VAL A 67 -6.46 12.35 1.17
CA VAL A 67 -5.60 11.52 0.33
C VAL A 67 -6.43 10.86 -0.77
N ASP A 68 -5.99 11.02 -2.01
CA ASP A 68 -6.48 10.22 -3.14
C ASP A 68 -5.41 9.17 -3.43
N LEU A 69 -5.71 7.90 -3.14
CA LEU A 69 -4.74 6.81 -3.27
C LEU A 69 -5.15 5.87 -4.39
N THR A 70 -4.30 5.76 -5.39
CA THR A 70 -4.53 4.93 -6.57
C THR A 70 -3.68 3.68 -6.51
N THR A 71 -4.31 2.51 -6.70
CA THR A 71 -3.62 1.22 -6.77
C THR A 71 -4.36 0.30 -7.73
N ASP A 72 -3.64 -0.69 -8.29
CA ASP A 72 -4.25 -1.72 -9.11
C ASP A 72 -4.44 -3.05 -8.36
N SER A 73 -4.13 -3.07 -7.07
CA SER A 73 -4.18 -4.30 -6.26
C SER A 73 -5.61 -4.73 -5.98
N GLN A 74 -6.03 -5.84 -6.56
CA GLN A 74 -7.34 -6.44 -6.27
C GLN A 74 -7.41 -6.92 -4.82
N TYR A 75 -6.30 -7.40 -4.29
CA TYR A 75 -6.23 -7.87 -2.91
C TYR A 75 -6.52 -6.72 -1.92
N VAL A 76 -5.86 -5.57 -2.10
CA VAL A 76 -6.10 -4.40 -1.26
C VAL A 76 -7.54 -3.92 -1.41
N ARG A 77 -8.04 -3.89 -2.66
CA ARG A 77 -9.40 -3.46 -2.94
C ARG A 77 -10.42 -4.32 -2.21
N GLN A 78 -10.29 -5.64 -2.30
CA GLN A 78 -11.24 -6.56 -1.65
C GLN A 78 -11.20 -6.42 -0.14
N GLY A 79 -10.02 -6.23 0.43
CA GLY A 79 -9.89 -6.05 1.87
C GLY A 79 -10.50 -4.75 2.35
N ILE A 80 -10.20 -3.64 1.69
CA ILE A 80 -10.67 -2.31 2.11
C ILE A 80 -12.20 -2.18 1.92
N THR A 81 -12.73 -2.70 0.83
CA THR A 81 -14.16 -2.53 0.52
C THR A 81 -15.05 -3.57 1.17
N GLY A 82 -14.48 -4.68 1.63
CA GLY A 82 -15.28 -5.77 2.18
C GLY A 82 -14.72 -6.39 3.44
N TRP A 83 -13.64 -7.15 3.31
CA TRP A 83 -13.14 -8.03 4.38
C TRP A 83 -12.85 -7.33 5.71
N ILE A 84 -12.26 -6.13 5.65
CA ILE A 84 -11.79 -5.43 6.86
C ILE A 84 -12.91 -5.14 7.85
N HIS A 85 -14.11 -4.89 7.36
CA HIS A 85 -15.25 -4.57 8.21
C HIS A 85 -15.63 -5.76 9.10
N GLY A 86 -15.65 -6.96 8.53
CA GLY A 86 -15.92 -8.19 9.28
C GLY A 86 -14.78 -8.52 10.23
N TRP A 87 -13.54 -8.38 9.77
CA TRP A 87 -12.37 -8.67 10.60
C TRP A 87 -12.36 -7.80 11.86
N LYS A 88 -12.65 -6.52 11.74
CA LYS A 88 -12.68 -5.61 12.89
C LYS A 88 -13.76 -6.01 13.89
N LYS A 89 -14.91 -6.49 13.43
CA LYS A 89 -15.98 -6.97 14.29
C LYS A 89 -15.62 -8.28 14.99
N ASN A 90 -14.82 -9.11 14.33
CA ASN A 90 -14.52 -10.46 14.81
C ASN A 90 -13.13 -10.56 15.45
N GLY A 91 -12.55 -9.44 15.87
CA GLY A 91 -11.26 -9.42 16.55
C GLY A 91 -10.11 -9.85 15.68
N TRP A 92 -10.18 -9.56 14.37
CA TRP A 92 -9.15 -9.89 13.38
C TRP A 92 -8.94 -11.41 13.22
N ARG A 93 -10.02 -12.16 13.34
CA ARG A 93 -10.01 -13.61 13.17
C ARG A 93 -10.97 -14.04 12.08
N THR A 94 -10.64 -15.15 11.43
CA THR A 94 -11.52 -15.76 10.44
C THR A 94 -12.67 -16.49 11.16
N SER A 95 -13.61 -17.01 10.38
CA SER A 95 -14.73 -17.80 10.94
C SER A 95 -14.22 -19.03 11.71
N ASP A 96 -13.05 -19.55 11.37
CA ASP A 96 -12.42 -20.68 12.07
C ASP A 96 -11.65 -20.24 13.31
N LYS A 97 -11.78 -18.99 13.71
CA LYS A 97 -11.09 -18.40 14.87
C LYS A 97 -9.58 -18.36 14.72
N LYS A 98 -9.07 -18.44 13.48
CA LYS A 98 -7.65 -18.29 13.19
C LYS A 98 -7.34 -16.83 12.84
N PRO A 99 -6.09 -16.37 13.10
CA PRO A 99 -5.72 -15.00 12.70
C PRO A 99 -5.95 -14.79 11.19
N VAL A 100 -6.38 -13.60 10.83
CA VAL A 100 -6.50 -13.20 9.44
C VAL A 100 -5.12 -13.23 8.78
N LYS A 101 -5.05 -13.70 7.54
CA LYS A 101 -3.78 -13.72 6.79
C LYS A 101 -3.27 -12.29 6.62
N ASN A 102 -1.98 -12.08 6.84
CA ASN A 102 -1.33 -10.76 6.80
C ASN A 102 -1.94 -9.78 7.81
N VAL A 103 -2.43 -10.29 8.92
CA VAL A 103 -3.10 -9.49 9.95
C VAL A 103 -2.22 -8.35 10.45
N ASP A 104 -0.91 -8.57 10.58
CA ASP A 104 0.04 -7.55 10.99
C ASP A 104 -0.03 -6.32 10.09
N LEU A 105 -0.03 -6.54 8.78
CA LEU A 105 -0.08 -5.45 7.81
C LEU A 105 -1.47 -4.83 7.70
N TRP A 106 -2.53 -5.65 7.76
CA TRP A 106 -3.88 -5.10 7.71
C TRP A 106 -4.19 -4.21 8.92
N GLN A 107 -3.74 -4.61 10.11
CA GLN A 107 -3.90 -3.78 11.31
C GLN A 107 -3.09 -2.51 11.22
N ARG A 108 -1.89 -2.59 10.67
CA ARG A 108 -1.03 -1.42 10.47
C ARG A 108 -1.64 -0.46 9.46
N LEU A 109 -2.21 -0.98 8.38
CA LEU A 109 -2.90 -0.15 7.40
C LEU A 109 -4.12 0.53 8.00
N ASP A 110 -4.92 -0.21 8.77
CA ASP A 110 -6.08 0.35 9.45
C ASP A 110 -5.69 1.52 10.35
N ALA A 111 -4.61 1.36 11.11
CA ALA A 111 -4.10 2.42 11.97
C ALA A 111 -3.59 3.61 11.15
N ALA A 112 -2.92 3.35 10.03
CA ALA A 112 -2.37 4.41 9.17
C ALA A 112 -3.48 5.23 8.50
N LEU A 113 -4.65 4.64 8.27
CA LEU A 113 -5.78 5.32 7.64
C LEU A 113 -6.48 6.30 8.59
N LYS A 114 -6.44 6.04 9.90
CA LYS A 114 -7.25 6.78 10.88
C LYS A 114 -7.07 8.30 10.88
N PRO A 115 -5.84 8.84 10.80
CA PRO A 115 -5.67 10.30 10.82
C PRO A 115 -6.15 10.99 9.54
N HIS A 116 -6.39 10.25 8.47
CA HIS A 116 -6.59 10.82 7.15
C HIS A 116 -8.00 10.57 6.62
N GLN A 117 -8.40 11.38 5.63
CA GLN A 117 -9.58 11.12 4.82
C GLN A 117 -9.08 10.54 3.51
N VAL A 118 -9.21 9.22 3.33
CA VAL A 118 -8.64 8.52 2.18
C VAL A 118 -9.75 8.13 1.21
N ARG A 119 -9.60 8.54 -0.04
CA ARG A 119 -10.42 8.08 -1.15
C ARG A 119 -9.58 7.14 -1.99
N TRP A 120 -10.07 5.92 -2.18
CA TRP A 120 -9.39 4.89 -2.95
C TRP A 120 -9.81 4.97 -4.41
N HIS A 121 -8.83 4.86 -5.29
CA HIS A 121 -9.04 4.82 -6.73
C HIS A 121 -8.47 3.52 -7.26
N TRP A 122 -9.34 2.69 -7.81
CA TRP A 122 -8.96 1.36 -8.28
C TRP A 122 -8.79 1.41 -9.79
N ILE A 123 -7.60 1.04 -10.26
CA ILE A 123 -7.32 0.97 -11.69
C ILE A 123 -7.02 -0.47 -12.08
N LYS A 124 -7.07 -0.74 -13.38
CA LYS A 124 -6.81 -2.06 -13.91
C LYS A 124 -5.56 -2.00 -14.77
N GLY A 125 -4.44 -2.46 -14.19
CA GLY A 125 -3.15 -2.41 -14.84
C GLY A 125 -2.51 -1.02 -14.76
N HIS A 126 -1.33 -0.87 -15.36
CA HIS A 126 -0.53 0.36 -15.30
C HIS A 126 -0.45 1.08 -16.64
N ALA A 127 -0.83 0.43 -17.74
CA ALA A 127 -0.59 0.96 -19.07
C ALA A 127 -1.26 2.32 -19.26
N GLY A 128 -0.51 3.31 -19.70
CA GLY A 128 -1.02 4.66 -19.93
C GLY A 128 -1.09 5.55 -18.69
N HIS A 129 -0.64 5.06 -17.53
CA HIS A 129 -0.63 5.83 -16.29
C HIS A 129 0.80 6.04 -15.83
N ALA A 130 1.38 7.20 -16.14
CA ALA A 130 2.80 7.48 -15.89
C ALA A 130 3.20 7.27 -14.43
N GLU A 131 2.40 7.76 -13.48
CA GLU A 131 2.69 7.63 -12.06
C GLU A 131 2.62 6.18 -11.60
N ASN A 132 1.68 5.40 -12.12
CA ASN A 132 1.56 3.99 -11.78
C ASN A 132 2.69 3.17 -12.38
N GLU A 133 3.15 3.52 -13.58
CA GLU A 133 4.33 2.90 -14.18
C GLU A 133 5.58 3.23 -13.37
N ARG A 134 5.69 4.47 -12.87
CA ARG A 134 6.81 4.85 -12.01
C ARG A 134 6.76 4.11 -10.69
N ALA A 135 5.58 3.96 -10.07
CA ALA A 135 5.43 3.18 -8.83
C ALA A 135 5.83 1.72 -9.06
N ASP A 136 5.46 1.12 -10.20
CA ASP A 136 5.89 -0.22 -10.57
C ASP A 136 7.42 -0.31 -10.67
N GLN A 137 8.05 0.68 -11.30
CA GLN A 137 9.50 0.72 -11.42
C GLN A 137 10.16 0.80 -10.03
N LEU A 138 9.63 1.64 -9.14
CA LEU A 138 10.14 1.73 -7.77
C LEU A 138 10.00 0.40 -7.04
N ALA A 139 8.88 -0.30 -7.23
CA ALA A 139 8.67 -1.61 -6.62
C ALA A 139 9.70 -2.62 -7.14
N ARG A 140 10.01 -2.61 -8.43
CA ARG A 140 11.03 -3.49 -8.99
C ARG A 140 12.42 -3.14 -8.49
N GLU A 141 12.71 -1.85 -8.30
CA GLU A 141 13.97 -1.44 -7.67
C GLU A 141 14.06 -1.95 -6.24
N GLY A 142 12.93 -1.98 -5.52
CA GLY A 142 12.85 -2.57 -4.19
C GLY A 142 13.17 -4.05 -4.20
N VAL A 143 12.69 -4.80 -5.21
CA VAL A 143 13.03 -6.22 -5.38
C VAL A 143 14.55 -6.38 -5.55
N ALA A 144 15.16 -5.55 -6.38
CA ALA A 144 16.59 -5.61 -6.61
C ALA A 144 17.37 -5.32 -5.32
N MET A 145 16.93 -4.35 -4.54
CA MET A 145 17.52 -4.06 -3.23
C MET A 145 17.44 -5.26 -2.29
N ALA A 146 16.29 -5.92 -2.27
CA ALA A 146 16.08 -7.09 -1.42
C ALA A 146 16.99 -8.25 -1.80
N ARG A 147 17.27 -8.43 -3.07
CA ARG A 147 18.17 -9.50 -3.57
C ARG A 147 19.61 -9.30 -3.15
N LEU A 148 20.02 -8.06 -2.91
CA LEU A 148 21.40 -7.74 -2.51
C LEU A 148 21.64 -7.94 -1.02
N ARG A 149 20.60 -8.18 -0.23
CA ARG A 149 20.74 -8.43 1.21
C ARG A 149 21.13 -9.88 1.45
N PRO A 150 22.13 -10.11 2.31
CA PRO A 150 22.51 -11.48 2.69
C PRO A 150 21.41 -12.19 3.47
#